data_2e189d984a0436bda960a6aa671ded2d
#
_entry.id   2e189d984a0436bda960a6aa671ded2d
#
_cell.length_a   1.000
_cell.length_b   1.000
_cell.length_c   1.000
_cell.angle_alpha   90.00
_cell.angle_beta   90.00
_cell.angle_gamma   90.00
#
_symmetry.space_group_name_H-M   'P 1'
#
loop_
_entity.id
_entity.type
_entity.pdbx_description
1 polymer ?
#
loop_
_entity_poly.entity_id
_entity_poly.type
_entity_poly.pdbx_seq_one_letter_code
_entity_poly.pdbx_strand_id
1 'polypeptide(L)'
;GVGASIGGFAGDASCYARKFAKISDLIVNPNVVNAGCFSGITDKMFYVEGYSVDEFFKGNINLIPSEHNKIGIVFDKAIPQDVLNVHINTFNAVKCVYGVDIAEYEVTAENIGVEFKMEENGISTGFVSNPQTMLDSAKNLLSKGCNAIALVCLFNEPENDNPDYANGQGTDPVGGVEAILSHYISKELKVPCAHSPAFTNYQIYPDIVDEKASSEYITPTFLPCILLGLNNAPMLNEFAGISIEKLDYLVMPYDSLGSIPVFEALKRNIPVFAVKENSTVLNVTSEKINPNIIVMPDYDTCLDYIVNNL
;
A
#
# COMPACT_ATOMS: atom_id res chain seq x y z
N GLY A 1 -3.24 8.04 5.30
CA GLY A 1 -2.05 7.59 6.00
C GLY A 1 -2.14 7.79 7.49
N VAL A 2 -1.42 6.96 8.22
CA VAL A 2 -1.33 7.05 9.69
C VAL A 2 0.00 7.63 10.17
N GLY A 3 0.87 8.07 9.25
CA GLY A 3 2.17 8.67 9.53
C GLY A 3 3.03 7.80 10.43
N ALA A 4 3.17 6.51 10.10
CA ALA A 4 4.03 5.62 10.86
C ALA A 4 5.50 6.04 10.71
N SER A 5 6.25 6.08 11.80
CA SER A 5 7.66 6.45 11.79
C SER A 5 8.55 5.42 11.07
N ILE A 6 8.03 4.19 10.90
CA ILE A 6 8.64 3.12 10.12
C ILE A 6 7.54 2.51 9.25
N GLY A 7 7.67 2.60 7.91
CA GLY A 7 6.69 2.07 6.95
C GLY A 7 5.50 2.97 6.64
N GLY A 8 5.52 4.20 7.12
CA GLY A 8 4.53 5.23 6.77
C GLY A 8 5.06 6.26 5.78
N PHE A 9 6.32 6.12 5.39
CA PHE A 9 7.02 6.91 4.37
C PHE A 9 7.35 6.02 3.16
N ALA A 10 8.52 6.12 2.62
CA ALA A 10 8.90 5.53 1.36
C ALA A 10 9.44 4.08 1.48
N GLY A 11 8.66 3.16 2.03
CA GLY A 11 9.03 1.74 2.15
C GLY A 11 10.14 1.46 3.15
N ASP A 12 10.33 2.33 4.12
CA ASP A 12 11.35 2.24 5.17
C ASP A 12 11.15 1.01 6.10
N ALA A 13 9.99 0.37 6.08
CA ALA A 13 9.77 -0.92 6.74
C ALA A 13 10.25 -2.14 5.94
N SER A 14 10.69 -1.96 4.69
CA SER A 14 11.15 -3.07 3.84
C SER A 14 12.30 -3.86 4.45
N CYS A 15 13.21 -3.21 5.17
CA CYS A 15 14.32 -3.89 5.84
C CYS A 15 13.84 -4.85 6.94
N TYR A 16 12.83 -4.44 7.72
CA TYR A 16 12.20 -5.28 8.74
C TYR A 16 11.36 -6.39 8.11
N ALA A 17 10.49 -6.06 7.16
CA ALA A 17 9.68 -7.05 6.45
C ALA A 17 10.55 -8.18 5.87
N ARG A 18 11.71 -7.86 5.28
CA ARG A 18 12.67 -8.87 4.81
C ARG A 18 13.29 -9.71 5.91
N LYS A 19 13.42 -9.22 7.15
CA LYS A 19 13.86 -10.03 8.28
C LYS A 19 12.79 -11.04 8.68
N PHE A 20 11.53 -10.60 8.81
CA PHE A 20 10.39 -11.47 9.10
C PHE A 20 10.15 -12.51 7.98
N ALA A 21 10.31 -12.13 6.73
CA ALA A 21 10.18 -13.03 5.58
C ALA A 21 11.19 -14.20 5.57
N LYS A 22 12.24 -14.15 6.39
CA LYS A 22 13.17 -15.29 6.55
C LYS A 22 12.60 -16.40 7.41
N ILE A 23 11.62 -16.11 8.25
CA ILE A 23 11.05 -17.06 9.21
C ILE A 23 9.61 -17.47 8.86
N SER A 24 8.87 -16.65 8.12
CA SER A 24 7.47 -16.92 7.73
C SER A 24 7.12 -16.26 6.42
N ASP A 25 6.03 -16.71 5.78
CA ASP A 25 5.37 -15.95 4.75
C ASP A 25 4.67 -14.74 5.40
N LEU A 26 4.60 -13.61 4.71
CA LEU A 26 4.04 -12.37 5.26
C LEU A 26 2.87 -11.85 4.41
N ILE A 27 1.86 -11.32 5.05
CA ILE A 27 0.92 -10.41 4.42
C ILE A 27 1.40 -8.99 4.73
N VAL A 28 1.66 -8.19 3.70
CA VAL A 28 2.14 -6.82 3.82
C VAL A 28 1.19 -5.85 3.13
N ASN A 29 0.89 -4.74 3.81
CA ASN A 29 0.25 -3.60 3.14
C ASN A 29 1.25 -2.93 2.18
N PRO A 30 0.81 -2.38 1.04
CA PRO A 30 1.68 -1.67 0.11
C PRO A 30 2.65 -0.69 0.75
N ASN A 31 2.21 0.14 1.68
CA ASN A 31 3.04 1.15 2.34
C ASN A 31 4.22 0.57 3.15
N VAL A 32 4.19 -0.71 3.49
CA VAL A 32 5.31 -1.37 4.19
C VAL A 32 6.52 -1.54 3.27
N VAL A 33 6.29 -1.74 1.96
CA VAL A 33 7.32 -2.16 0.99
C VAL A 33 7.44 -1.26 -0.25
N ASN A 34 6.54 -0.29 -0.42
CA ASN A 34 6.60 0.67 -1.52
C ASN A 34 7.61 1.77 -1.21
N ALA A 35 8.47 2.11 -2.16
CA ALA A 35 9.59 3.02 -1.98
C ALA A 35 9.87 3.85 -3.25
N GLY A 36 8.93 4.65 -3.71
CA GLY A 36 9.09 5.46 -4.93
C GLY A 36 9.31 4.58 -6.17
N CYS A 37 10.51 4.63 -6.73
CA CYS A 37 10.90 3.75 -7.85
C CYS A 37 11.47 2.40 -7.40
N PHE A 38 11.58 2.15 -6.11
CA PHE A 38 12.06 0.89 -5.54
C PHE A 38 10.92 0.09 -4.92
N SER A 39 11.12 -1.19 -4.70
CA SER A 39 10.21 -2.06 -3.95
C SER A 39 10.99 -2.96 -2.99
N GLY A 40 10.46 -3.12 -1.79
CA GLY A 40 10.99 -4.06 -0.80
C GLY A 40 10.37 -5.45 -0.87
N ILE A 41 9.47 -5.70 -1.83
CA ILE A 41 8.75 -6.97 -1.98
C ILE A 41 9.70 -8.15 -2.23
N THR A 42 9.35 -9.32 -1.70
CA THR A 42 10.04 -10.60 -1.96
C THR A 42 9.01 -11.69 -2.19
N ASP A 43 9.44 -12.87 -2.68
CA ASP A 43 8.57 -14.03 -2.96
C ASP A 43 7.83 -14.57 -1.72
N LYS A 44 8.27 -14.17 -0.52
CA LYS A 44 7.67 -14.53 0.76
C LYS A 44 6.63 -13.51 1.26
N MET A 45 6.31 -12.51 0.47
CA MET A 45 5.42 -11.42 0.86
C MET A 45 4.19 -11.38 -0.05
N PHE A 46 3.01 -11.52 0.54
CA PHE A 46 1.73 -11.29 -0.10
C PHE A 46 1.39 -9.81 -0.03
N TYR A 47 1.42 -9.14 -1.18
CA TYR A 47 1.13 -7.72 -1.33
C TYR A 47 -0.39 -7.51 -1.37
N VAL A 48 -0.97 -7.01 -0.28
CA VAL A 48 -2.43 -6.93 -0.10
C VAL A 48 -2.83 -5.52 0.35
N GLU A 49 -3.67 -4.87 -0.45
CA GLU A 49 -4.18 -3.53 -0.12
C GLU A 49 -5.15 -3.56 1.09
N GLY A 50 -5.39 -2.37 1.69
CA GLY A 50 -6.01 -2.28 3.01
C GLY A 50 -7.42 -2.86 3.12
N TYR A 51 -8.31 -2.65 2.14
CA TYR A 51 -9.65 -3.24 2.16
C TYR A 51 -9.59 -4.78 2.15
N SER A 52 -8.73 -5.33 1.32
CA SER A 52 -8.55 -6.79 1.23
C SER A 52 -7.90 -7.38 2.49
N VAL A 53 -7.01 -6.64 3.15
CA VAL A 53 -6.49 -7.02 4.49
C VAL A 53 -7.65 -7.09 5.50
N ASP A 54 -8.52 -6.08 5.54
CA ASP A 54 -9.67 -6.06 6.44
C ASP A 54 -10.63 -7.24 6.19
N GLU A 55 -10.94 -7.53 4.91
CA GLU A 55 -11.82 -8.64 4.54
C GLU A 55 -11.18 -10.01 4.84
N PHE A 56 -9.86 -10.14 4.69
CA PHE A 56 -9.12 -11.34 5.10
C PHE A 56 -9.24 -11.56 6.61
N PHE A 57 -9.00 -10.53 7.42
CA PHE A 57 -9.10 -10.66 8.88
C PHE A 57 -10.54 -10.92 9.37
N LYS A 58 -11.55 -10.44 8.67
CA LYS A 58 -12.97 -10.82 8.93
C LYS A 58 -13.28 -12.26 8.54
N GLY A 59 -12.42 -12.91 7.75
CA GLY A 59 -12.64 -14.24 7.20
C GLY A 59 -13.58 -14.26 6.00
N ASN A 60 -13.80 -13.13 5.34
CA ASN A 60 -14.66 -13.01 4.17
C ASN A 60 -13.94 -13.41 2.88
N ILE A 61 -12.61 -13.32 2.85
CA ILE A 61 -11.77 -13.75 1.72
C ILE A 61 -10.57 -14.53 2.19
N ASN A 62 -10.07 -15.35 1.29
CA ASN A 62 -8.80 -16.08 1.37
C ASN A 62 -7.85 -15.54 0.31
N LEU A 63 -6.56 -15.81 0.47
CA LEU A 63 -5.50 -15.41 -0.44
C LEU A 63 -5.00 -16.62 -1.23
N ILE A 64 -5.10 -16.58 -2.55
CA ILE A 64 -4.50 -17.59 -3.43
C ILE A 64 -3.16 -17.03 -3.94
N PRO A 65 -2.03 -17.64 -3.56
CA PRO A 65 -0.73 -17.21 -4.07
C PRO A 65 -0.71 -17.17 -5.61
N SER A 66 -0.09 -16.14 -6.18
CA SER A 66 0.11 -15.99 -7.61
C SER A 66 1.60 -15.81 -7.90
N GLU A 67 2.10 -16.50 -8.91
CA GLU A 67 3.49 -16.35 -9.36
C GLU A 67 3.63 -15.18 -10.32
N HIS A 68 2.63 -14.95 -11.18
CA HIS A 68 2.61 -13.87 -12.16
C HIS A 68 1.20 -13.39 -12.40
N ASN A 69 0.96 -12.11 -12.19
CA ASN A 69 -0.28 -11.47 -12.54
C ASN A 69 -0.16 -10.75 -13.89
N LYS A 70 -1.25 -10.76 -14.64
CA LYS A 70 -1.40 -9.95 -15.84
C LYS A 70 -1.99 -8.61 -15.47
N ILE A 71 -1.15 -7.57 -15.40
CA ILE A 71 -1.51 -6.27 -14.86
C ILE A 71 -2.12 -5.39 -15.95
N GLY A 72 -3.27 -4.78 -15.66
CA GLY A 72 -3.83 -3.67 -16.40
C GLY A 72 -3.61 -2.35 -15.66
N ILE A 73 -3.30 -1.26 -16.37
CA ILE A 73 -3.10 0.06 -15.79
C ILE A 73 -4.24 0.98 -16.20
N VAL A 74 -4.88 1.61 -15.21
CA VAL A 74 -5.89 2.66 -15.42
C VAL A 74 -5.23 4.00 -15.17
N PHE A 75 -5.21 4.88 -16.17
CA PHE A 75 -4.76 6.26 -16.05
C PHE A 75 -5.94 7.22 -16.00
N ASP A 76 -5.90 8.16 -15.08
CA ASP A 76 -6.85 9.27 -15.04
C ASP A 76 -6.73 10.14 -16.30
N LYS A 77 -7.85 10.44 -16.94
CA LYS A 77 -7.92 11.34 -18.10
C LYS A 77 -7.39 12.75 -17.81
N ALA A 78 -7.42 13.16 -16.56
CA ALA A 78 -6.90 14.45 -16.14
C ALA A 78 -5.37 14.57 -16.26
N ILE A 79 -4.65 13.46 -16.39
CA ILE A 79 -3.17 13.44 -16.49
C ILE A 79 -2.74 14.10 -17.81
N PRO A 80 -1.90 15.17 -17.77
CA PRO A 80 -1.35 15.78 -18.98
C PRO A 80 -0.54 14.77 -19.81
N GLN A 81 -0.52 14.98 -21.14
CA GLN A 81 0.09 14.01 -22.07
C GLN A 81 1.59 13.78 -21.83
N ASP A 82 2.34 14.80 -21.45
CA ASP A 82 3.77 14.69 -21.13
C ASP A 82 4.01 13.89 -19.85
N VAL A 83 3.19 14.09 -18.82
CA VAL A 83 3.19 13.28 -17.59
C VAL A 83 2.81 11.81 -17.89
N LEU A 84 1.76 11.61 -18.70
CA LEU A 84 1.36 10.27 -19.13
C LEU A 84 2.50 9.55 -19.87
N ASN A 85 3.23 10.27 -20.73
CA ASN A 85 4.39 9.70 -21.44
C ASN A 85 5.51 9.25 -20.49
N VAL A 86 5.75 9.98 -19.39
CA VAL A 86 6.69 9.55 -18.34
C VAL A 86 6.24 8.22 -17.74
N HIS A 87 4.96 8.09 -17.39
CA HIS A 87 4.41 6.84 -16.83
C HIS A 87 4.44 5.68 -17.83
N ILE A 88 4.16 5.93 -19.13
CA ILE A 88 4.28 4.92 -20.18
C ILE A 88 5.73 4.43 -20.33
N ASN A 89 6.70 5.34 -20.37
CA ASN A 89 8.11 4.98 -20.40
C ASN A 89 8.52 4.18 -19.15
N THR A 90 7.98 4.56 -17.98
CA THR A 90 8.26 3.89 -16.71
C THR A 90 7.76 2.45 -16.72
N PHE A 91 6.49 2.19 -17.09
CA PHE A 91 6.01 0.82 -17.11
C PHE A 91 6.68 -0.03 -18.20
N ASN A 92 7.06 0.56 -19.33
CA ASN A 92 7.87 -0.12 -20.34
C ASN A 92 9.24 -0.53 -19.80
N ALA A 93 9.88 0.34 -19.00
CA ALA A 93 11.12 0.01 -18.32
C ALA A 93 10.94 -1.15 -17.31
N VAL A 94 9.86 -1.13 -16.53
CA VAL A 94 9.53 -2.24 -15.59
C VAL A 94 9.33 -3.56 -16.36
N LYS A 95 8.60 -3.55 -17.48
CA LYS A 95 8.48 -4.75 -18.36
C LYS A 95 9.83 -5.27 -18.82
N CYS A 96 10.68 -4.38 -19.33
CA CYS A 96 11.96 -4.77 -19.89
C CYS A 96 12.96 -5.26 -18.84
N VAL A 97 12.97 -4.63 -17.66
CA VAL A 97 13.97 -4.92 -16.62
C VAL A 97 13.58 -6.11 -15.75
N TYR A 98 12.30 -6.19 -15.38
CA TYR A 98 11.80 -7.17 -14.41
C TYR A 98 10.95 -8.28 -15.03
N GLY A 99 10.55 -8.14 -16.29
CA GLY A 99 9.71 -9.14 -16.96
C GLY A 99 8.25 -9.16 -16.46
N VAL A 100 7.79 -8.09 -15.81
CA VAL A 100 6.40 -7.97 -15.32
C VAL A 100 5.44 -8.01 -16.52
N ASP A 101 4.39 -8.82 -16.46
CA ASP A 101 3.36 -8.89 -17.51
C ASP A 101 2.37 -7.73 -17.37
N ILE A 102 2.71 -6.60 -17.98
CA ILE A 102 1.83 -5.44 -18.12
C ILE A 102 1.18 -5.55 -19.50
N ALA A 103 -0.06 -6.01 -19.51
CA ALA A 103 -0.76 -6.37 -20.75
C ALA A 103 -1.23 -5.16 -21.52
N GLU A 104 -1.96 -4.28 -20.85
CA GLU A 104 -2.58 -3.11 -21.46
C GLU A 104 -2.75 -1.98 -20.45
N TYR A 105 -2.97 -0.78 -20.97
CA TYR A 105 -3.45 0.36 -20.16
C TYR A 105 -4.69 0.98 -20.81
N GLU A 106 -5.48 1.66 -19.99
CA GLU A 106 -6.60 2.49 -20.43
C GLU A 106 -6.55 3.86 -19.77
N VAL A 107 -6.93 4.88 -20.52
CA VAL A 107 -7.21 6.22 -20.00
C VAL A 107 -8.71 6.31 -19.76
N THR A 108 -9.13 6.75 -18.57
CA THR A 108 -10.55 6.85 -18.23
C THR A 108 -11.33 7.75 -19.20
N ALA A 109 -12.61 7.48 -19.40
CA ALA A 109 -13.46 8.27 -20.29
C ALA A 109 -13.64 9.71 -19.81
N GLU A 110 -13.65 9.91 -18.51
CA GLU A 110 -13.79 11.20 -17.82
C GLU A 110 -12.73 11.35 -16.73
N ASN A 111 -12.53 12.57 -16.23
CA ASN A 111 -11.64 12.80 -15.10
C ASN A 111 -12.18 12.10 -13.86
N ILE A 112 -11.29 11.44 -13.09
CA ILE A 112 -11.65 10.77 -11.84
C ILE A 112 -12.04 11.80 -10.78
N GLY A 113 -11.35 12.94 -10.73
CA GLY A 113 -11.66 14.04 -9.84
C GLY A 113 -11.33 13.70 -8.38
N VAL A 114 -10.03 13.59 -8.11
CA VAL A 114 -9.51 13.27 -6.79
C VAL A 114 -9.20 14.53 -6.01
N GLU A 115 -9.70 14.64 -4.78
CA GLU A 115 -9.41 15.74 -3.87
C GLU A 115 -8.98 15.18 -2.52
N PHE A 116 -7.83 15.64 -2.02
CA PHE A 116 -7.32 15.25 -0.71
C PHE A 116 -7.59 16.33 0.34
N LYS A 117 -7.63 15.91 1.59
CA LYS A 117 -7.86 16.76 2.74
C LYS A 117 -7.03 16.28 3.94
N MET A 118 -6.37 17.21 4.61
CA MET A 118 -5.74 16.96 5.92
C MET A 118 -6.73 17.31 7.03
N GLU A 119 -6.99 16.38 7.92
CA GLU A 119 -7.80 16.61 9.11
C GLU A 119 -6.96 17.27 10.24
N GLU A 120 -7.61 17.92 11.18
CA GLU A 120 -6.94 18.62 12.30
C GLU A 120 -6.06 17.69 13.16
N ASN A 121 -6.35 16.41 13.17
CA ASN A 121 -5.58 15.38 13.89
C ASN A 121 -4.36 14.84 13.10
N GLY A 122 -4.05 15.42 11.94
CA GLY A 122 -2.92 15.01 11.10
C GLY A 122 -3.18 13.79 10.22
N ILE A 123 -4.41 13.28 10.16
CA ILE A 123 -4.79 12.17 9.26
C ILE A 123 -5.15 12.74 7.89
N SER A 124 -4.61 12.15 6.81
CA SER A 124 -5.02 12.47 5.45
C SER A 124 -6.25 11.68 5.04
N THR A 125 -7.16 12.33 4.32
CA THR A 125 -8.36 11.75 3.73
C THR A 125 -8.69 12.47 2.43
N GLY A 126 -9.86 12.23 1.86
CA GLY A 126 -10.32 12.93 0.67
C GLY A 126 -11.57 12.29 0.08
N PHE A 127 -11.89 12.68 -1.13
CA PHE A 127 -13.00 12.09 -1.86
C PHE A 127 -12.70 11.98 -3.36
N VAL A 128 -13.50 11.16 -4.05
CA VAL A 128 -13.40 10.90 -5.49
C VAL A 128 -14.75 11.26 -6.12
N SER A 129 -14.75 12.25 -7.03
CA SER A 129 -15.98 12.78 -7.63
C SER A 129 -16.62 11.82 -8.61
N ASN A 130 -15.82 11.08 -9.38
CA ASN A 130 -16.30 10.23 -10.46
C ASN A 130 -15.65 8.83 -10.44
N PRO A 131 -15.90 8.01 -9.40
CA PRO A 131 -15.28 6.70 -9.26
C PRO A 131 -15.74 5.70 -10.33
N GLN A 132 -16.91 5.92 -10.96
CA GLN A 132 -17.47 5.00 -11.95
C GLN A 132 -16.60 4.91 -13.20
N THR A 133 -16.03 6.02 -13.67
CA THR A 133 -15.16 6.01 -14.88
C THR A 133 -13.91 5.14 -14.68
N MET A 134 -13.36 5.14 -13.46
CA MET A 134 -12.24 4.29 -13.07
C MET A 134 -12.64 2.82 -13.03
N LEU A 135 -13.80 2.52 -12.45
CA LEU A 135 -14.35 1.16 -12.36
C LEU A 135 -14.62 0.57 -13.75
N ASP A 136 -15.17 1.36 -14.67
CA ASP A 136 -15.48 0.92 -16.02
C ASP A 136 -14.20 0.60 -16.82
N SER A 137 -13.16 1.43 -16.70
CA SER A 137 -11.84 1.16 -17.29
C SER A 137 -11.21 -0.11 -16.71
N ALA A 138 -11.29 -0.31 -15.39
CA ALA A 138 -10.79 -1.52 -14.75
C ALA A 138 -11.55 -2.78 -15.23
N LYS A 139 -12.88 -2.74 -15.34
CA LYS A 139 -13.70 -3.84 -15.90
C LYS A 139 -13.30 -4.19 -17.32
N ASN A 140 -13.02 -3.17 -18.14
CA ASN A 140 -12.61 -3.38 -19.51
C ASN A 140 -11.24 -4.10 -19.58
N LEU A 141 -10.27 -3.70 -18.76
CA LEU A 141 -8.98 -4.39 -18.64
C LEU A 141 -9.13 -5.85 -18.18
N LEU A 142 -10.00 -6.11 -17.20
CA LEU A 142 -10.31 -7.48 -16.77
C LEU A 142 -10.93 -8.31 -17.90
N SER A 143 -11.83 -7.73 -18.74
CA SER A 143 -12.41 -8.41 -19.89
C SER A 143 -11.37 -8.80 -20.97
N LYS A 144 -10.22 -8.11 -20.98
CA LYS A 144 -9.05 -8.41 -21.83
C LYS A 144 -8.08 -9.41 -21.19
N GLY A 145 -8.45 -9.96 -20.02
CA GLY A 145 -7.71 -11.00 -19.34
C GLY A 145 -6.69 -10.51 -18.31
N CYS A 146 -6.68 -9.21 -17.95
CA CYS A 146 -5.93 -8.76 -16.78
C CYS A 146 -6.56 -9.34 -15.51
N ASN A 147 -5.77 -9.54 -14.45
CA ASN A 147 -6.23 -10.08 -13.17
C ASN A 147 -5.72 -9.25 -11.96
N ALA A 148 -4.97 -8.19 -12.22
CA ALA A 148 -4.55 -7.20 -11.23
C ALA A 148 -4.62 -5.80 -11.85
N ILE A 149 -4.94 -4.78 -11.06
CA ILE A 149 -5.16 -3.40 -11.53
C ILE A 149 -4.21 -2.44 -10.81
N ALA A 150 -3.45 -1.68 -11.59
CA ALA A 150 -2.72 -0.51 -11.13
C ALA A 150 -3.53 0.76 -11.47
N LEU A 151 -3.67 1.67 -10.53
CA LEU A 151 -4.35 2.96 -10.71
C LEU A 151 -3.33 4.09 -10.67
N VAL A 152 -3.44 5.01 -11.63
CA VAL A 152 -2.64 6.24 -11.64
C VAL A 152 -3.59 7.41 -11.79
N CYS A 153 -3.71 8.21 -10.74
CA CYS A 153 -4.64 9.34 -10.67
C CYS A 153 -3.86 10.65 -10.56
N LEU A 154 -4.38 11.70 -11.19
CA LEU A 154 -3.82 13.04 -11.05
C LEU A 154 -4.21 13.63 -9.70
N PHE A 155 -3.20 14.11 -8.99
CA PHE A 155 -3.37 14.90 -7.76
C PHE A 155 -2.94 16.33 -8.00
N ASN A 156 -3.66 17.26 -7.39
CA ASN A 156 -3.15 18.62 -7.25
C ASN A 156 -1.91 18.58 -6.34
N GLU A 157 -0.90 19.37 -6.69
CA GLU A 157 0.23 19.53 -5.79
C GLU A 157 -0.26 20.14 -4.47
N PRO A 158 0.21 19.65 -3.32
CA PRO A 158 -0.07 20.31 -2.04
C PRO A 158 0.34 21.78 -2.13
N GLU A 159 -0.56 22.71 -1.81
CA GLU A 159 -0.32 24.18 -1.95
C GLU A 159 0.86 24.72 -1.14
N ASN A 160 1.37 23.92 -0.22
CA ASN A 160 2.64 24.14 0.47
C ASN A 160 3.38 22.81 0.46
N ASP A 161 4.61 22.78 -0.07
CA ASP A 161 5.55 21.71 0.22
C ASP A 161 5.42 21.43 1.72
N ASN A 162 4.97 20.22 2.07
CA ASN A 162 4.92 19.86 3.47
C ASN A 162 6.38 19.67 3.93
N PRO A 163 7.05 20.70 4.45
CA PRO A 163 8.47 20.62 4.80
C PRO A 163 8.69 19.57 5.88
N ASP A 164 7.64 19.23 6.64
CA ASP A 164 7.69 18.22 7.67
C ASP A 164 7.80 16.83 7.05
N TYR A 165 7.12 16.55 5.93
CA TYR A 165 7.23 15.27 5.23
C TYR A 165 8.63 15.07 4.62
N ALA A 166 9.17 16.08 3.94
CA ALA A 166 10.54 16.05 3.41
C ALA A 166 11.59 15.86 4.52
N ASN A 167 11.29 16.32 5.75
CA ASN A 167 12.12 16.12 6.94
C ASN A 167 11.79 14.83 7.72
N GLY A 168 11.06 13.88 7.12
CA GLY A 168 10.72 12.59 7.73
C GLY A 168 9.68 12.67 8.84
N GLN A 169 8.79 13.69 8.84
CA GLN A 169 7.75 13.91 9.85
C GLN A 169 6.37 14.05 9.21
N GLY A 170 5.32 13.87 10.01
CA GLY A 170 3.94 14.03 9.57
C GLY A 170 3.40 12.84 8.78
N THR A 171 2.42 13.08 7.92
CA THR A 171 1.75 12.08 7.07
C THR A 171 1.78 12.53 5.62
N ASP A 172 1.78 11.55 4.72
CA ASP A 172 1.56 11.80 3.31
C ASP A 172 0.17 12.42 3.09
N PRO A 173 0.08 13.64 2.55
CA PRO A 173 -1.20 14.33 2.37
C PRO A 173 -2.14 13.65 1.39
N VAL A 174 -1.63 12.89 0.41
CA VAL A 174 -2.44 12.22 -0.60
C VAL A 174 -2.78 10.77 -0.23
N GLY A 175 -2.02 10.14 0.66
CA GLY A 175 -2.11 8.72 0.98
C GLY A 175 -3.48 8.25 1.47
N GLY A 176 -4.27 9.12 2.10
CA GLY A 176 -5.62 8.79 2.56
C GLY A 176 -6.60 8.58 1.41
N VAL A 177 -6.63 9.49 0.44
CA VAL A 177 -7.53 9.37 -0.72
C VAL A 177 -7.02 8.34 -1.72
N GLU A 178 -5.71 8.16 -1.85
CA GLU A 178 -5.13 7.07 -2.64
C GLU A 178 -5.62 5.70 -2.17
N ALA A 179 -5.69 5.48 -0.86
CA ALA A 179 -6.25 4.26 -0.29
C ALA A 179 -7.72 4.07 -0.70
N ILE A 180 -8.52 5.14 -0.72
CA ILE A 180 -9.93 5.07 -1.16
C ILE A 180 -10.05 4.55 -2.60
N LEU A 181 -9.15 4.96 -3.51
CA LEU A 181 -9.15 4.54 -4.91
C LEU A 181 -8.96 3.02 -5.05
N SER A 182 -7.90 2.48 -4.47
CA SER A 182 -7.61 1.04 -4.56
C SER A 182 -8.62 0.19 -3.78
N HIS A 183 -9.08 0.65 -2.60
CA HIS A 183 -10.14 0.00 -1.83
C HIS A 183 -11.43 -0.14 -2.63
N TYR A 184 -11.81 0.92 -3.36
CA TYR A 184 -13.02 0.89 -4.18
C TYR A 184 -12.93 -0.18 -5.27
N ILE A 185 -11.82 -0.25 -6.01
CA ILE A 185 -11.63 -1.26 -7.07
C ILE A 185 -11.57 -2.68 -6.50
N SER A 186 -10.78 -2.91 -5.45
CA SER A 186 -10.70 -4.24 -4.82
C SER A 186 -12.03 -4.70 -4.26
N LYS A 187 -12.82 -3.80 -3.68
CA LYS A 187 -14.16 -4.07 -3.18
C LYS A 187 -15.12 -4.49 -4.28
N GLU A 188 -15.18 -3.72 -5.37
CA GLU A 188 -16.14 -3.93 -6.46
C GLU A 188 -15.78 -5.10 -7.37
N LEU A 189 -14.49 -5.33 -7.62
CA LEU A 189 -14.02 -6.29 -8.62
C LEU A 189 -13.38 -7.55 -8.04
N LYS A 190 -13.09 -7.58 -6.74
CA LYS A 190 -12.44 -8.71 -6.06
C LYS A 190 -11.11 -9.12 -6.70
N VAL A 191 -10.31 -8.13 -7.08
CA VAL A 191 -8.98 -8.32 -7.66
C VAL A 191 -7.93 -7.54 -6.89
N PRO A 192 -6.66 -7.95 -6.90
CA PRO A 192 -5.56 -7.16 -6.37
C PRO A 192 -5.51 -5.80 -7.06
N CYS A 193 -5.41 -4.74 -6.28
CA CYS A 193 -5.31 -3.37 -6.79
C CYS A 193 -4.28 -2.59 -5.98
N ALA A 194 -3.58 -1.67 -6.64
CA ALA A 194 -2.70 -0.71 -5.99
C ALA A 194 -2.78 0.64 -6.72
N HIS A 195 -2.39 1.70 -6.04
CA HIS A 195 -2.47 3.07 -6.54
C HIS A 195 -1.09 3.72 -6.59
N SER A 196 -0.97 4.72 -7.44
CA SER A 196 0.20 5.60 -7.56
C SER A 196 -0.30 7.00 -7.91
N PRO A 197 0.20 8.05 -7.27
CA PRO A 197 -0.12 9.42 -7.67
C PRO A 197 0.59 9.78 -8.98
N ALA A 198 -0.01 10.70 -9.72
CA ALA A 198 0.62 11.49 -10.76
C ALA A 198 0.50 12.97 -10.40
N PHE A 199 1.58 13.72 -10.59
CA PHE A 199 1.63 15.16 -10.40
C PHE A 199 1.98 15.84 -11.71
N THR A 200 1.56 17.08 -11.88
CA THR A 200 1.87 17.86 -13.09
C THR A 200 3.34 18.21 -13.20
N ASN A 201 4.00 18.39 -12.05
CA ASN A 201 5.44 18.60 -11.98
C ASN A 201 6.16 17.24 -11.90
N TYR A 202 6.90 16.88 -12.93
CA TYR A 202 7.72 15.67 -12.97
C TYR A 202 9.23 15.94 -12.81
N GLN A 203 9.61 17.13 -12.31
CA GLN A 203 10.99 17.45 -12.01
C GLN A 203 11.42 16.77 -10.71
N ILE A 204 12.65 16.28 -10.71
CA ILE A 204 13.27 15.70 -9.52
C ILE A 204 13.63 16.82 -8.54
N TYR A 205 13.29 16.63 -7.27
CA TYR A 205 13.61 17.58 -6.21
C TYR A 205 15.13 17.65 -5.98
N PRO A 206 15.75 18.83 -6.05
CA PRO A 206 17.20 18.94 -6.03
C PRO A 206 17.83 18.99 -4.63
N ASP A 207 17.05 19.25 -3.58
CA ASP A 207 17.54 19.40 -2.22
C ASP A 207 17.63 18.06 -1.49
N ILE A 208 18.46 18.00 -0.45
CA ILE A 208 18.57 16.83 0.41
C ILE A 208 17.36 16.76 1.32
N VAL A 209 16.74 15.60 1.39
CA VAL A 209 15.60 15.29 2.26
C VAL A 209 15.98 14.20 3.26
N ASP A 210 15.12 13.95 4.25
CA ASP A 210 15.32 12.86 5.20
C ASP A 210 15.38 11.49 4.46
N GLU A 211 16.18 10.57 4.96
CA GLU A 211 16.39 9.26 4.35
C GLU A 211 15.10 8.46 4.16
N LYS A 212 14.10 8.62 5.04
CA LYS A 212 12.80 7.95 4.96
C LYS A 212 11.99 8.39 3.74
N ALA A 213 12.07 9.68 3.38
CA ALA A 213 11.34 10.27 2.26
C ALA A 213 12.14 10.21 0.95
N SER A 214 13.44 10.03 0.99
CA SER A 214 14.36 10.26 -0.13
C SER A 214 14.00 9.47 -1.39
N SER A 215 13.50 8.24 -1.28
CA SER A 215 13.12 7.46 -2.47
C SER A 215 11.94 8.05 -3.25
N GLU A 216 11.08 8.84 -2.63
CA GLU A 216 9.98 9.54 -3.30
C GLU A 216 10.46 10.80 -4.02
N TYR A 217 11.48 11.47 -3.50
CA TYR A 217 11.99 12.73 -4.04
C TYR A 217 12.97 12.57 -5.22
N ILE A 218 13.42 11.35 -5.51
CA ILE A 218 14.35 11.06 -6.63
C ILE A 218 13.64 10.53 -7.88
N THR A 219 12.33 10.46 -7.91
CA THR A 219 11.58 9.91 -9.04
C THR A 219 10.37 10.78 -9.36
N PRO A 220 10.03 10.95 -10.65
CA PRO A 220 8.80 11.63 -11.04
C PRO A 220 7.56 10.71 -10.99
N THR A 221 7.70 9.44 -10.60
CA THR A 221 6.61 8.46 -10.60
C THR A 221 6.85 7.35 -9.59
N PHE A 222 5.77 6.90 -8.93
CA PHE A 222 5.74 5.81 -7.96
C PHE A 222 5.21 4.50 -8.58
N LEU A 223 4.93 4.49 -9.88
CA LEU A 223 4.41 3.33 -10.60
C LEU A 223 5.30 2.07 -10.49
N PRO A 224 6.65 2.13 -10.48
CA PRO A 224 7.47 0.92 -10.40
C PRO A 224 7.19 0.06 -9.18
N CYS A 225 7.08 0.64 -7.98
CA CYS A 225 6.91 -0.15 -6.75
C CYS A 225 5.55 -0.85 -6.71
N ILE A 226 4.47 -0.23 -7.18
CA ILE A 226 3.15 -0.88 -7.22
C ILE A 226 3.08 -1.99 -8.28
N LEU A 227 3.73 -1.82 -9.43
CA LEU A 227 3.77 -2.87 -10.47
C LEU A 227 4.55 -4.09 -9.98
N LEU A 228 5.66 -3.89 -9.29
CA LEU A 228 6.42 -4.99 -8.68
C LEU A 228 5.63 -5.69 -7.59
N GLY A 229 4.90 -4.93 -6.75
CA GLY A 229 4.00 -5.50 -5.75
C GLY A 229 2.85 -6.30 -6.37
N LEU A 230 2.19 -5.76 -7.39
CA LEU A 230 1.06 -6.41 -8.06
C LEU A 230 1.47 -7.65 -8.87
N ASN A 231 2.72 -7.74 -9.31
CA ASN A 231 3.19 -8.89 -10.10
C ASN A 231 2.91 -10.23 -9.43
N ASN A 232 3.10 -10.32 -8.11
CA ASN A 232 2.90 -11.52 -7.32
C ASN A 232 1.83 -11.35 -6.24
N ALA A 233 1.01 -10.30 -6.32
CA ALA A 233 -0.08 -10.09 -5.37
C ALA A 233 -1.05 -11.28 -5.40
N PRO A 234 -1.50 -11.79 -4.24
CA PRO A 234 -2.39 -12.94 -4.21
C PRO A 234 -3.75 -12.60 -4.80
N MET A 235 -4.35 -13.56 -5.47
CA MET A 235 -5.74 -13.46 -5.92
C MET A 235 -6.69 -13.57 -4.72
N LEU A 236 -7.74 -12.77 -4.74
CA LEU A 236 -8.76 -12.72 -3.70
C LEU A 236 -9.85 -13.76 -4.00
N ASN A 237 -10.18 -14.62 -3.04
CA ASN A 237 -11.17 -15.68 -3.21
C ASN A 237 -11.99 -15.90 -1.93
N GLU A 238 -13.29 -16.13 -2.07
CA GLU A 238 -14.17 -16.33 -0.91
C GLU A 238 -14.09 -17.76 -0.32
N PHE A 239 -13.64 -18.75 -1.08
CA PHE A 239 -13.77 -20.17 -0.71
C PHE A 239 -12.43 -20.91 -0.65
N ALA A 240 -11.46 -20.55 -1.48
CA ALA A 240 -10.20 -21.27 -1.62
C ALA A 240 -8.99 -20.38 -1.33
N GLY A 241 -7.90 -20.97 -0.86
CA GLY A 241 -6.64 -20.28 -0.57
C GLY A 241 -6.25 -20.30 0.90
N ILE A 242 -5.33 -19.43 1.26
CA ILE A 242 -4.85 -19.24 2.63
C ILE A 242 -5.92 -18.43 3.38
N SER A 243 -6.51 -19.01 4.42
CA SER A 243 -7.50 -18.35 5.28
C SER A 243 -6.85 -17.72 6.50
N ILE A 244 -7.60 -16.87 7.21
CA ILE A 244 -7.21 -16.27 8.48
C ILE A 244 -6.81 -17.31 9.54
N GLU A 245 -7.34 -18.53 9.46
CA GLU A 245 -7.03 -19.64 10.37
C GLU A 245 -5.57 -20.13 10.26
N LYS A 246 -4.84 -19.67 9.23
CA LYS A 246 -3.42 -19.95 9.02
C LYS A 246 -2.51 -18.83 9.51
N LEU A 247 -3.08 -17.77 10.07
CA LEU A 247 -2.31 -16.64 10.57
C LEU A 247 -1.76 -16.95 11.98
N ASP A 248 -0.45 -16.92 12.12
CA ASP A 248 0.22 -17.23 13.38
C ASP A 248 0.33 -16.00 14.30
N TYR A 249 0.50 -14.79 13.74
CA TYR A 249 0.65 -13.55 14.51
C TYR A 249 0.39 -12.30 13.66
N LEU A 250 0.16 -11.20 14.34
CA LEU A 250 0.02 -9.85 13.76
C LEU A 250 1.04 -8.90 14.41
N VAL A 251 1.80 -8.16 13.61
CA VAL A 251 2.75 -7.13 14.07
C VAL A 251 2.29 -5.76 13.63
N MET A 252 2.18 -4.81 14.55
CA MET A 252 1.63 -3.47 14.34
C MET A 252 2.52 -2.39 14.97
N PRO A 253 2.48 -1.15 14.46
CA PRO A 253 3.00 0.00 15.19
C PRO A 253 2.32 0.14 16.55
N TYR A 254 3.06 0.65 17.55
CA TYR A 254 2.66 0.65 18.95
C TYR A 254 1.32 1.35 19.25
N ASP A 255 1.01 2.41 18.54
CA ASP A 255 -0.11 3.31 18.82
C ASP A 255 -1.17 3.38 17.71
N SER A 256 -1.19 2.37 16.81
CA SER A 256 -2.18 2.24 15.72
C SER A 256 -3.08 1.02 15.86
N LEU A 257 -3.46 0.63 17.08
CA LEU A 257 -4.11 -0.65 17.38
C LEU A 257 -5.65 -0.63 17.21
N GLY A 258 -6.23 0.46 16.70
CA GLY A 258 -7.68 0.61 16.52
C GLY A 258 -8.22 0.10 15.17
N SER A 259 -7.62 -0.91 14.56
CA SER A 259 -7.97 -1.41 13.23
C SER A 259 -8.71 -2.75 13.25
N ILE A 260 -9.43 -3.07 12.18
CA ILE A 260 -10.13 -4.36 11.99
C ILE A 260 -9.18 -5.54 12.19
N PRO A 261 -7.97 -5.57 11.58
CA PRO A 261 -7.01 -6.64 11.81
C PRO A 261 -6.72 -6.94 13.29
N VAL A 262 -6.53 -5.90 14.09
CA VAL A 262 -6.25 -6.07 15.53
C VAL A 262 -7.44 -6.68 16.27
N PHE A 263 -8.66 -6.16 16.04
CA PHE A 263 -9.85 -6.67 16.71
C PHE A 263 -10.16 -8.12 16.31
N GLU A 264 -10.02 -8.45 15.04
CA GLU A 264 -10.30 -9.78 14.54
C GLU A 264 -9.22 -10.81 14.96
N ALA A 265 -7.94 -10.40 15.04
CA ALA A 265 -6.88 -11.22 15.60
C ALA A 265 -7.14 -11.54 17.08
N LEU A 266 -7.47 -10.53 17.88
CA LEU A 266 -7.80 -10.72 19.32
C LEU A 266 -9.00 -11.65 19.53
N LYS A 267 -10.06 -11.54 18.74
CA LYS A 267 -11.22 -12.45 18.80
C LYS A 267 -10.86 -13.91 18.54
N ARG A 268 -9.83 -14.16 17.72
CA ARG A 268 -9.35 -15.49 17.33
C ARG A 268 -8.19 -15.98 18.20
N ASN A 269 -7.80 -15.21 19.21
CA ASN A 269 -6.62 -15.47 20.04
C ASN A 269 -5.32 -15.55 19.24
N ILE A 270 -5.23 -14.85 18.12
CA ILE A 270 -3.99 -14.67 17.37
C ILE A 270 -3.13 -13.64 18.10
N PRO A 271 -1.87 -13.96 18.42
CA PRO A 271 -0.96 -13.03 19.10
C PRO A 271 -0.81 -11.72 18.33
N VAL A 272 -0.96 -10.58 19.02
CA VAL A 272 -0.76 -9.23 18.47
C VAL A 272 0.44 -8.61 19.14
N PHE A 273 1.44 -8.22 18.36
CA PHE A 273 2.65 -7.54 18.79
C PHE A 273 2.57 -6.06 18.44
N ALA A 274 2.77 -5.19 19.41
CA ALA A 274 2.81 -3.74 19.28
C ALA A 274 4.24 -3.23 19.48
N VAL A 275 4.85 -2.67 18.44
CA VAL A 275 6.28 -2.33 18.40
C VAL A 275 6.50 -0.86 18.71
N LYS A 276 7.17 -0.55 19.83
CA LYS A 276 7.35 0.83 20.35
C LYS A 276 8.24 1.73 19.50
N GLU A 277 9.24 1.19 18.83
CA GLU A 277 10.10 2.00 17.94
C GLU A 277 9.33 2.56 16.73
N ASN A 278 8.13 2.02 16.44
CA ASN A 278 7.27 2.49 15.37
C ASN A 278 6.05 3.20 15.95
N SER A 279 6.04 4.52 15.86
CA SER A 279 4.94 5.38 16.30
C SER A 279 4.19 5.96 15.08
N THR A 280 2.96 6.38 15.31
CA THR A 280 2.08 6.98 14.28
C THR A 280 1.48 8.29 14.80
N VAL A 281 0.69 8.99 13.97
CA VAL A 281 -0.11 10.14 14.43
C VAL A 281 -1.33 9.72 15.25
N LEU A 282 -1.65 8.42 15.27
CA LEU A 282 -2.75 7.88 16.08
C LEU A 282 -2.28 7.64 17.52
N ASN A 283 -3.16 7.75 18.46
CA ASN A 283 -2.85 7.47 19.88
C ASN A 283 -3.76 6.35 20.38
N VAL A 284 -3.68 5.17 19.71
CA VAL A 284 -4.49 3.99 20.04
C VAL A 284 -3.57 2.86 20.48
N THR A 285 -3.26 2.83 21.76
CA THR A 285 -2.30 1.90 22.40
C THR A 285 -2.99 0.68 23.00
N SER A 286 -2.18 -0.30 23.45
CA SER A 286 -2.68 -1.54 24.08
C SER A 286 -3.51 -1.29 25.32
N GLU A 287 -3.18 -0.27 26.12
CA GLU A 287 -3.93 0.09 27.34
C GLU A 287 -5.38 0.52 27.02
N LYS A 288 -5.59 1.09 25.83
CA LYS A 288 -6.93 1.53 25.37
C LYS A 288 -7.74 0.41 24.71
N ILE A 289 -7.08 -0.62 24.19
CA ILE A 289 -7.71 -1.69 23.41
C ILE A 289 -7.78 -2.99 24.20
N ASN A 290 -6.64 -3.58 24.53
CA ASN A 290 -6.58 -4.87 25.21
C ASN A 290 -5.20 -5.08 25.86
N PRO A 291 -5.12 -5.35 27.18
CA PRO A 291 -3.85 -5.57 27.87
C PRO A 291 -3.13 -6.85 27.44
N ASN A 292 -3.78 -7.77 26.74
CA ASN A 292 -3.15 -9.00 26.22
C ASN A 292 -2.32 -8.76 24.96
N ILE A 293 -2.33 -7.55 24.38
CA ILE A 293 -1.43 -7.20 23.28
C ILE A 293 -0.01 -7.15 23.81
N ILE A 294 0.89 -7.86 23.13
CA ILE A 294 2.28 -8.01 23.53
C ILE A 294 3.08 -6.81 23.05
N VAL A 295 3.57 -6.01 23.98
CA VAL A 295 4.34 -4.80 23.64
C VAL A 295 5.81 -5.12 23.54
N MET A 296 6.43 -4.82 22.39
CA MET A 296 7.85 -5.04 22.10
C MET A 296 8.59 -3.69 21.99
N PRO A 297 9.86 -3.61 22.41
CA PRO A 297 10.61 -2.36 22.29
C PRO A 297 10.91 -2.00 20.84
N ASP A 298 11.30 -2.99 20.03
CA ASP A 298 11.74 -2.86 18.64
C ASP A 298 11.39 -4.10 17.83
N TYR A 299 11.53 -4.03 16.48
CA TYR A 299 11.23 -5.13 15.57
C TYR A 299 12.20 -6.31 15.72
N ASP A 300 13.46 -6.06 16.02
CA ASP A 300 14.45 -7.14 16.17
C ASP A 300 14.14 -7.97 17.41
N THR A 301 13.83 -7.35 18.55
CA THR A 301 13.37 -8.04 19.76
C THR A 301 12.05 -8.79 19.52
N CYS A 302 11.13 -8.22 18.74
CA CYS A 302 9.89 -8.88 18.37
C CYS A 302 10.16 -10.15 17.53
N LEU A 303 11.05 -10.05 16.54
CA LEU A 303 11.45 -11.17 15.70
C LEU A 303 12.08 -12.30 16.53
N ASP A 304 13.04 -11.96 17.42
CA ASP A 304 13.68 -12.91 18.31
C ASP A 304 12.68 -13.61 19.23
N TYR A 305 11.70 -12.87 19.75
CA TYR A 305 10.62 -13.44 20.55
C TYR A 305 9.78 -14.45 19.76
N ILE A 306 9.38 -14.12 18.56
CA ILE A 306 8.58 -15.00 17.68
C ILE A 306 9.35 -16.28 17.38
N VAL A 307 10.60 -16.18 16.97
CA VAL A 307 11.44 -17.36 16.66
C VAL A 307 11.59 -18.31 17.85
N ASN A 308 11.60 -17.80 19.08
CA ASN A 308 11.83 -18.61 20.28
C ASN A 308 10.54 -19.11 20.96
N ASN A 309 9.36 -18.58 20.63
CA ASN A 309 8.12 -18.86 21.37
C ASN A 309 6.93 -19.28 20.52
N LEU A 310 6.96 -19.09 19.21
CA LEU A 310 5.93 -19.51 18.26
C LEU A 310 6.49 -20.50 17.25
#